data_83dc0eb49d4da5420d3f31c972cbafeb
#
_entry.id   83dc0eb49d4da5420d3f31c972cbafeb
#
_cell.length_a   1.000
_cell.length_b   1.000
_cell.length_c   1.000
_cell.angle_alpha   90.00
_cell.angle_beta   90.00
_cell.angle_gamma   90.00
#
_symmetry.space_group_name_H-M   'P 1'
#
loop_
_entity.id
_entity.type
_entity.pdbx_description
1 polymer ?
#
loop_
_entity_poly.entity_id
_entity_poly.type
_entity_poly.pdbx_seq_one_letter_code
_entity_poly.pdbx_strand_id
1 'polypeptide(L)'
;VLKKFSEYLKNNYKIILNANKKDIFYAKYKKVEENMIDRLKLDNKKINQIINSIEKIIKFKDPTGKILSSWKRPNGLIIKKLSIPIGVIGVIYESRPNVTSDVSALCFKSGNVVILRGGSEAFHSNKILVKLFKRALKSQKCDENCVQFIENKDRNHVDFLLSKMKDYIDVIIPRGGKNLIKKVLKKSTVSIIGHYEGLCHVYIDKEASLDMAIKITKNSKMRNVSICGAAETLLIDKKC
;
A
#
# COMPACT_ATOMS: atom_id res chain seq x y z
N VAL A 1 2.88 4.42 -18.97
CA VAL A 1 2.90 3.13 -18.23
C VAL A 1 1.58 2.91 -17.52
N LEU A 2 1.18 3.76 -16.56
CA LEU A 2 0.00 3.52 -15.72
C LEU A 2 -1.31 3.39 -16.51
N LYS A 3 -1.50 4.18 -17.59
CA LYS A 3 -2.65 4.03 -18.50
C LYS A 3 -2.65 2.64 -19.15
N LYS A 4 -1.50 2.17 -19.63
CA LYS A 4 -1.35 0.83 -20.21
C LYS A 4 -1.58 -0.28 -19.18
N PHE A 5 -1.13 -0.08 -17.95
CA PHE A 5 -1.41 -1.03 -16.87
C PHE A 5 -2.91 -1.12 -16.57
N SER A 6 -3.63 0.01 -16.48
CA SER A 6 -5.09 0.03 -16.35
C SER A 6 -5.79 -0.72 -17.48
N GLU A 7 -5.37 -0.50 -18.75
CA GLU A 7 -5.87 -1.25 -19.92
C GLU A 7 -5.61 -2.76 -19.80
N TYR A 8 -4.39 -3.15 -19.39
CA TYR A 8 -4.08 -4.57 -19.20
C TYR A 8 -4.87 -5.21 -18.08
N LEU A 9 -5.15 -4.51 -17.00
CA LEU A 9 -6.06 -4.99 -15.97
C LEU A 9 -7.46 -5.22 -16.55
N LYS A 10 -8.00 -4.25 -17.30
CA LYS A 10 -9.32 -4.34 -17.96
C LYS A 10 -9.42 -5.54 -18.92
N ASN A 11 -8.37 -5.82 -19.67
CA ASN A 11 -8.37 -6.87 -20.68
C ASN A 11 -8.03 -8.27 -20.16
N ASN A 12 -7.62 -8.41 -18.89
CA ASN A 12 -7.13 -9.66 -18.33
C ASN A 12 -7.89 -10.14 -17.08
N TYR A 13 -9.16 -9.74 -16.92
CA TYR A 13 -9.99 -10.15 -15.76
C TYR A 13 -9.97 -11.65 -15.53
N LYS A 14 -10.21 -12.45 -16.58
CA LYS A 14 -10.28 -13.92 -16.49
C LYS A 14 -8.99 -14.51 -15.93
N ILE A 15 -7.84 -14.00 -16.38
CA ILE A 15 -6.52 -14.50 -15.94
C ILE A 15 -6.28 -14.13 -14.47
N ILE A 16 -6.64 -12.90 -14.06
CA ILE A 16 -6.51 -12.44 -12.68
C ILE A 16 -7.41 -13.26 -11.76
N LEU A 17 -8.69 -13.46 -12.13
CA LEU A 17 -9.64 -14.25 -11.35
C LEU A 17 -9.20 -15.72 -11.24
N ASN A 18 -8.66 -16.31 -12.30
CA ASN A 18 -8.15 -17.69 -12.27
C ASN A 18 -6.93 -17.82 -11.34
N ALA A 19 -6.02 -16.83 -11.34
CA ALA A 19 -4.91 -16.80 -10.40
C ALA A 19 -5.41 -16.68 -8.95
N ASN A 20 -6.41 -15.83 -8.71
CA ASN A 20 -7.00 -15.67 -7.39
C ASN A 20 -7.75 -16.90 -6.89
N LYS A 21 -8.46 -17.63 -7.78
CA LYS A 21 -9.07 -18.92 -7.42
C LYS A 21 -8.06 -19.91 -6.89
N LYS A 22 -6.84 -19.97 -7.47
CA LYS A 22 -5.75 -20.83 -6.97
C LYS A 22 -5.34 -20.42 -5.56
N ASP A 23 -5.16 -19.12 -5.30
CA ASP A 23 -4.81 -18.62 -3.98
C ASP A 23 -5.88 -18.94 -2.94
N ILE A 24 -7.16 -18.75 -3.28
CA ILE A 24 -8.29 -19.08 -2.39
C ILE A 24 -8.32 -20.58 -2.08
N PHE A 25 -8.12 -21.43 -3.10
CA PHE A 25 -8.06 -22.88 -2.91
C PHE A 25 -6.97 -23.27 -1.93
N TYR A 26 -5.74 -22.76 -2.11
CA TYR A 26 -4.64 -23.02 -1.19
C TYR A 26 -4.86 -22.45 0.21
N ALA A 27 -5.46 -21.26 0.32
CA ALA A 27 -5.77 -20.66 1.61
C ALA A 27 -6.77 -21.51 2.40
N LYS A 28 -7.83 -22.00 1.75
CA LYS A 28 -8.80 -22.92 2.36
C LYS A 28 -8.18 -24.24 2.75
N TYR A 29 -7.35 -24.83 1.89
CA TYR A 29 -6.63 -26.07 2.18
C TYR A 29 -5.73 -25.94 3.41
N LYS A 30 -5.08 -24.78 3.57
CA LYS A 30 -4.24 -24.45 4.73
C LYS A 30 -5.00 -23.97 5.96
N LYS A 31 -6.34 -23.99 5.93
CA LYS A 31 -7.22 -23.52 7.02
C LYS A 31 -6.89 -22.10 7.48
N VAL A 32 -6.59 -21.21 6.54
CA VAL A 32 -6.40 -19.77 6.82
C VAL A 32 -7.72 -19.19 7.33
N GLU A 33 -7.65 -18.26 8.27
CA GLU A 33 -8.83 -17.61 8.86
C GLU A 33 -9.72 -16.97 7.78
N GLU A 34 -11.04 -17.07 7.96
CA GLU A 34 -12.05 -16.62 6.98
C GLU A 34 -11.91 -15.11 6.68
N ASN A 35 -11.61 -14.30 7.71
CA ASN A 35 -11.38 -12.87 7.55
C ASN A 35 -10.18 -12.55 6.61
N MET A 36 -9.16 -13.39 6.59
CA MET A 36 -8.01 -13.26 5.69
C MET A 36 -8.38 -13.74 4.28
N ILE A 37 -9.19 -14.80 4.16
CA ILE A 37 -9.70 -15.28 2.88
C ILE A 37 -10.58 -14.22 2.22
N ASP A 38 -11.44 -13.54 2.97
CA ASP A 38 -12.29 -12.46 2.44
C ASP A 38 -11.49 -11.25 1.93
N ARG A 39 -10.37 -10.95 2.58
CA ARG A 39 -9.41 -9.93 2.09
C ARG A 39 -8.69 -10.37 0.82
N LEU A 40 -8.45 -11.68 0.69
CA LEU A 40 -7.76 -12.27 -0.46
C LEU A 40 -8.64 -12.35 -1.70
N LYS A 41 -9.94 -12.60 -1.53
CA LYS A 41 -10.90 -12.76 -2.63
C LYS A 41 -10.91 -11.55 -3.56
N LEU A 42 -10.75 -11.81 -4.87
CA LEU A 42 -10.98 -10.86 -5.94
C LEU A 42 -12.23 -11.28 -6.71
N ASP A 43 -13.05 -10.31 -7.06
CA ASP A 43 -14.17 -10.39 -7.97
C ASP A 43 -14.09 -9.25 -8.99
N ASN A 44 -15.03 -9.20 -9.93
CA ASN A 44 -15.06 -8.14 -10.93
C ASN A 44 -15.18 -6.75 -10.29
N LYS A 45 -15.91 -6.62 -9.18
CA LYS A 45 -16.08 -5.35 -8.46
C LYS A 45 -14.76 -4.90 -7.85
N LYS A 46 -14.03 -5.81 -7.19
CA LYS A 46 -12.72 -5.50 -6.59
C LYS A 46 -11.65 -5.19 -7.64
N ILE A 47 -11.67 -5.91 -8.80
CA ILE A 47 -10.75 -5.57 -9.90
C ILE A 47 -11.08 -4.18 -10.45
N ASN A 48 -12.35 -3.83 -10.61
CA ASN A 48 -12.75 -2.46 -10.99
C ASN A 48 -12.28 -1.41 -9.95
N GLN A 49 -12.32 -1.73 -8.66
CA GLN A 49 -11.79 -0.84 -7.62
C GLN A 49 -10.28 -0.63 -7.77
N ILE A 50 -9.51 -1.69 -8.09
CA ILE A 50 -8.08 -1.57 -8.40
C ILE A 50 -7.87 -0.64 -9.60
N ILE A 51 -8.60 -0.85 -10.69
CA ILE A 51 -8.52 -0.03 -11.90
C ILE A 51 -8.81 1.44 -11.57
N ASN A 52 -9.90 1.70 -10.84
CA ASN A 52 -10.26 3.05 -10.42
C ASN A 52 -9.20 3.70 -9.52
N SER A 53 -8.55 2.91 -8.66
CA SER A 53 -7.41 3.37 -7.85
C SER A 53 -6.24 3.81 -8.73
N ILE A 54 -5.86 3.00 -9.72
CA ILE A 54 -4.82 3.34 -10.68
C ILE A 54 -5.18 4.60 -11.48
N GLU A 55 -6.44 4.74 -11.93
CA GLU A 55 -6.90 5.92 -12.65
C GLU A 55 -6.86 7.20 -11.78
N LYS A 56 -7.11 7.09 -10.47
CA LYS A 56 -6.91 8.20 -9.53
C LYS A 56 -5.43 8.56 -9.39
N ILE A 57 -4.55 7.56 -9.25
CA ILE A 57 -3.09 7.78 -9.16
C ILE A 57 -2.56 8.47 -10.41
N ILE A 58 -3.06 8.13 -11.60
CA ILE A 58 -2.70 8.81 -12.86
C ILE A 58 -2.96 10.31 -12.78
N LYS A 59 -4.07 10.72 -12.15
CA LYS A 59 -4.49 12.12 -12.02
C LYS A 59 -3.70 12.91 -10.96
N PHE A 60 -2.96 12.25 -10.09
CA PHE A 60 -2.13 12.95 -9.10
C PHE A 60 -1.08 13.80 -9.80
N LYS A 61 -0.85 15.00 -9.26
CA LYS A 61 0.28 15.82 -9.67
C LYS A 61 1.57 15.06 -9.42
N ASP A 62 2.57 15.24 -10.30
CA ASP A 62 3.88 14.62 -10.09
C ASP A 62 4.49 15.17 -8.80
N PRO A 63 4.89 14.30 -7.85
CA PRO A 63 5.48 14.76 -6.60
C PRO A 63 6.95 15.13 -6.72
N THR A 64 7.63 14.75 -7.83
CA THR A 64 9.07 14.93 -8.01
C THR A 64 9.40 16.28 -8.66
N GLY A 65 10.58 16.81 -8.39
CA GLY A 65 11.08 18.04 -8.98
C GLY A 65 10.37 19.32 -8.54
N LYS A 66 9.51 19.28 -7.53
CA LYS A 66 8.84 20.48 -7.02
C LYS A 66 9.76 21.30 -6.16
N ILE A 67 9.75 22.61 -6.35
CA ILE A 67 10.40 23.56 -5.44
C ILE A 67 9.49 23.68 -4.21
N LEU A 68 9.95 23.12 -3.09
CA LEU A 68 9.24 23.15 -1.80
C LEU A 68 9.45 24.50 -1.09
N SER A 69 10.65 25.08 -1.24
CA SER A 69 11.02 26.41 -0.75
C SER A 69 12.20 26.97 -1.56
N SER A 70 12.30 28.28 -1.60
CA SER A 70 13.43 28.96 -2.23
C SER A 70 13.73 30.24 -1.45
N TRP A 71 15.03 30.51 -1.20
CA TRP A 71 15.47 31.71 -0.52
C TRP A 71 16.80 32.20 -1.05
N LYS A 72 17.04 33.52 -0.94
CA LYS A 72 18.28 34.17 -1.34
C LYS A 72 19.12 34.47 -0.09
N ARG A 73 20.41 34.18 -0.14
CA ARG A 73 21.37 34.55 0.91
C ARG A 73 21.91 35.96 0.70
N PRO A 74 22.47 36.61 1.75
CA PRO A 74 23.06 37.97 1.60
C PRO A 74 24.15 38.06 0.54
N ASN A 75 24.90 36.97 0.31
CA ASN A 75 25.94 36.91 -0.74
C ASN A 75 25.37 36.69 -2.16
N GLY A 76 24.05 36.72 -2.34
CA GLY A 76 23.38 36.52 -3.64
C GLY A 76 23.06 35.08 -4.02
N LEU A 77 23.55 34.09 -3.30
CA LEU A 77 23.26 32.66 -3.57
C LEU A 77 21.77 32.35 -3.41
N ILE A 78 21.19 31.71 -4.42
CA ILE A 78 19.81 31.22 -4.39
C ILE A 78 19.79 29.75 -4.04
N ILE A 79 19.17 29.42 -2.92
CA ILE A 79 19.01 28.03 -2.45
C ILE A 79 17.58 27.60 -2.74
N LYS A 80 17.43 26.39 -3.33
CA LYS A 80 16.13 25.79 -3.60
C LYS A 80 16.05 24.40 -2.97
N LYS A 81 14.98 24.13 -2.22
CA LYS A 81 14.67 22.79 -1.71
C LYS A 81 13.75 22.10 -2.72
N LEU A 82 14.22 21.00 -3.31
CA LEU A 82 13.48 20.21 -4.30
C LEU A 82 12.99 18.91 -3.68
N SER A 83 11.82 18.43 -4.13
CA SER A 83 11.36 17.08 -3.85
C SER A 83 12.04 16.09 -4.80
N ILE A 84 12.56 15.00 -4.27
CA ILE A 84 13.20 13.91 -5.02
C ILE A 84 12.56 12.57 -4.64
N PRO A 85 12.69 11.52 -5.47
CA PRO A 85 12.32 10.17 -5.06
C PRO A 85 13.08 9.72 -3.80
N ILE A 86 12.50 8.81 -3.04
CA ILE A 86 13.15 8.16 -1.89
C ILE A 86 14.27 7.25 -2.39
N GLY A 87 14.02 6.51 -3.49
CA GLY A 87 14.92 5.54 -4.06
C GLY A 87 14.26 4.16 -4.21
N VAL A 88 14.81 3.15 -3.55
CA VAL A 88 14.31 1.77 -3.57
C VAL A 88 13.47 1.50 -2.32
N ILE A 89 12.21 1.13 -2.52
CA ILE A 89 11.26 0.89 -1.45
C ILE A 89 10.96 -0.62 -1.36
N GLY A 90 11.27 -1.23 -0.22
CA GLY A 90 10.85 -2.60 0.09
C GLY A 90 9.45 -2.60 0.70
N VAL A 91 8.49 -3.34 0.13
CA VAL A 91 7.14 -3.43 0.70
C VAL A 91 6.81 -4.88 1.04
N ILE A 92 6.53 -5.12 2.31
CA ILE A 92 6.19 -6.45 2.85
C ILE A 92 4.73 -6.42 3.29
N TYR A 93 3.86 -7.24 2.66
CA TYR A 93 2.42 -7.17 2.89
C TYR A 93 1.74 -8.54 2.91
N GLU A 94 0.56 -8.61 3.54
CA GLU A 94 -0.23 -9.82 3.74
C GLU A 94 -1.58 -9.74 3.01
N SER A 95 -2.09 -10.88 2.53
CA SER A 95 -3.49 -11.18 2.10
C SER A 95 -4.24 -10.08 1.33
N ARG A 96 -3.56 -9.24 0.57
CA ARG A 96 -4.16 -8.10 -0.11
C ARG A 96 -3.60 -7.91 -1.53
N PRO A 97 -4.12 -8.61 -2.54
CA PRO A 97 -3.62 -8.49 -3.91
C PRO A 97 -3.66 -7.07 -4.48
N ASN A 98 -4.65 -6.24 -4.09
CA ASN A 98 -4.75 -4.85 -4.52
C ASN A 98 -3.50 -4.03 -4.14
N VAL A 99 -2.86 -4.33 -3.00
CA VAL A 99 -1.65 -3.63 -2.55
C VAL A 99 -0.53 -3.74 -3.59
N THR A 100 -0.41 -4.89 -4.26
CA THR A 100 0.56 -5.08 -5.35
C THR A 100 0.41 -4.01 -6.44
N SER A 101 -0.81 -3.78 -6.91
CA SER A 101 -1.10 -2.81 -7.97
C SER A 101 -0.96 -1.38 -7.49
N ASP A 102 -1.55 -1.06 -6.34
CA ASP A 102 -1.57 0.30 -5.78
C ASP A 102 -0.16 0.79 -5.47
N VAL A 103 0.64 -0.05 -4.80
CA VAL A 103 2.01 0.30 -4.41
C VAL A 103 2.93 0.40 -5.62
N SER A 104 2.82 -0.55 -6.59
CA SER A 104 3.59 -0.46 -7.83
C SER A 104 3.31 0.86 -8.57
N ALA A 105 2.05 1.25 -8.65
CA ALA A 105 1.66 2.48 -9.33
C ALA A 105 2.12 3.74 -8.57
N LEU A 106 2.00 3.77 -7.25
CA LEU A 106 2.43 4.90 -6.43
C LEU A 106 3.95 5.07 -6.47
N CYS A 107 4.71 3.99 -6.31
CA CYS A 107 6.17 4.03 -6.39
C CYS A 107 6.63 4.49 -7.78
N PHE A 108 6.08 3.92 -8.85
CA PHE A 108 6.40 4.33 -10.21
C PHE A 108 6.03 5.80 -10.45
N LYS A 109 4.85 6.26 -10.01
CA LYS A 109 4.40 7.66 -10.16
C LYS A 109 5.30 8.65 -9.43
N SER A 110 5.91 8.24 -8.33
CA SER A 110 6.81 9.06 -7.53
C SER A 110 8.30 8.84 -7.83
N GLY A 111 8.62 8.16 -8.94
CA GLY A 111 10.00 7.94 -9.39
C GLY A 111 10.79 6.94 -8.55
N ASN A 112 10.13 6.13 -7.73
CA ASN A 112 10.76 5.13 -6.88
C ASN A 112 10.74 3.74 -7.54
N VAL A 113 11.77 2.94 -7.25
CA VAL A 113 11.77 1.51 -7.50
C VAL A 113 11.09 0.79 -6.33
N VAL A 114 10.39 -0.30 -6.60
CA VAL A 114 9.77 -1.08 -5.55
C VAL A 114 10.14 -2.56 -5.61
N ILE A 115 10.47 -3.13 -4.45
CA ILE A 115 10.65 -4.56 -4.24
C ILE A 115 9.47 -5.05 -3.39
N LEU A 116 8.63 -5.89 -4.00
CA LEU A 116 7.40 -6.40 -3.41
C LEU A 116 7.62 -7.79 -2.81
N ARG A 117 7.24 -7.94 -1.55
CA ARG A 117 7.16 -9.24 -0.88
C ARG A 117 5.75 -9.43 -0.31
N GLY A 118 4.87 -10.02 -1.12
CA GLY A 118 3.51 -10.38 -0.71
C GLY A 118 3.45 -11.66 0.12
N GLY A 119 2.39 -11.86 0.87
CA GLY A 119 2.11 -13.09 1.59
C GLY A 119 1.99 -14.30 0.65
N SER A 120 2.34 -15.47 1.15
CA SER A 120 2.31 -16.71 0.37
C SER A 120 0.91 -17.13 -0.06
N GLU A 121 -0.09 -16.67 0.68
CA GLU A 121 -1.52 -16.90 0.43
C GLU A 121 -2.06 -16.15 -0.78
N ALA A 122 -1.40 -15.05 -1.20
CA ALA A 122 -1.78 -14.24 -2.36
C ALA A 122 -0.79 -14.36 -3.54
N PHE A 123 0.03 -15.40 -3.54
CA PHE A 123 1.17 -15.52 -4.44
C PHE A 123 0.80 -15.44 -5.93
N HIS A 124 -0.20 -16.21 -6.37
CA HIS A 124 -0.58 -16.27 -7.79
C HIS A 124 -1.22 -14.96 -8.25
N SER A 125 -2.06 -14.35 -7.41
CA SER A 125 -2.67 -13.05 -7.66
C SER A 125 -1.61 -11.96 -7.77
N ASN A 126 -0.67 -11.91 -6.81
CA ASN A 126 0.41 -10.92 -6.82
C ASN A 126 1.30 -11.08 -8.05
N LYS A 127 1.69 -12.32 -8.37
CA LYS A 127 2.54 -12.63 -9.54
C LYS A 127 1.92 -12.16 -10.85
N ILE A 128 0.62 -12.41 -11.07
CA ILE A 128 -0.04 -11.98 -12.31
C ILE A 128 -0.16 -10.45 -12.38
N LEU A 129 -0.45 -9.77 -11.27
CA LEU A 129 -0.54 -8.31 -11.24
C LEU A 129 0.80 -7.65 -11.55
N VAL A 130 1.89 -8.15 -10.96
CA VAL A 130 3.26 -7.68 -11.29
C VAL A 130 3.60 -7.97 -12.74
N LYS A 131 3.27 -9.16 -13.27
CA LYS A 131 3.49 -9.50 -14.69
C LYS A 131 2.80 -8.51 -15.62
N LEU A 132 1.55 -8.13 -15.32
CA LEU A 132 0.82 -7.14 -16.12
C LEU A 132 1.45 -5.74 -16.00
N PHE A 133 1.96 -5.37 -14.83
CA PHE A 133 2.67 -4.10 -14.65
C PHE A 133 3.98 -4.08 -15.45
N LYS A 134 4.80 -5.13 -15.35
CA LYS A 134 6.04 -5.27 -16.13
C LYS A 134 5.77 -5.23 -17.64
N ARG A 135 4.69 -5.87 -18.09
CA ARG A 135 4.26 -5.77 -19.50
C ARG A 135 3.93 -4.32 -19.89
N ALA A 136 3.31 -3.55 -19.00
CA ALA A 136 3.06 -2.13 -19.24
C ALA A 136 4.34 -1.31 -19.30
N LEU A 137 5.31 -1.57 -18.42
CA LEU A 137 6.66 -0.95 -18.47
C LEU A 137 7.32 -1.23 -19.81
N LYS A 138 7.42 -2.50 -20.19
CA LYS A 138 8.04 -2.93 -21.46
C LYS A 138 7.39 -2.29 -22.69
N SER A 139 6.05 -2.22 -22.73
CA SER A 139 5.32 -1.61 -23.84
C SER A 139 5.60 -0.11 -24.01
N GLN A 140 6.10 0.54 -22.97
CA GLN A 140 6.45 1.96 -22.94
C GLN A 140 7.97 2.19 -22.90
N LYS A 141 8.76 1.14 -23.21
CA LYS A 141 10.24 1.18 -23.19
C LYS A 141 10.84 1.65 -21.87
N CYS A 142 10.14 1.37 -20.74
CA CYS A 142 10.62 1.61 -19.38
C CYS A 142 11.27 0.34 -18.84
N ASP A 143 12.23 0.49 -17.93
CA ASP A 143 12.90 -0.64 -17.28
C ASP A 143 11.90 -1.46 -16.45
N GLU A 144 11.83 -2.75 -16.73
CA GLU A 144 10.96 -3.69 -16.01
C GLU A 144 11.40 -3.89 -14.54
N ASN A 145 12.64 -3.54 -14.21
CA ASN A 145 13.17 -3.62 -12.85
C ASN A 145 12.66 -2.52 -11.91
N CYS A 146 11.94 -1.51 -12.43
CA CYS A 146 11.25 -0.54 -11.58
C CYS A 146 10.26 -1.21 -10.60
N VAL A 147 9.73 -2.39 -10.93
CA VAL A 147 8.85 -3.17 -10.06
C VAL A 147 9.33 -4.61 -10.01
N GLN A 148 9.82 -5.01 -8.86
CA GLN A 148 10.32 -6.36 -8.59
C GLN A 148 9.40 -7.10 -7.63
N PHE A 149 9.29 -8.42 -7.78
CA PHE A 149 8.50 -9.28 -6.91
C PHE A 149 9.33 -10.48 -6.48
N ILE A 150 9.41 -10.70 -5.18
CA ILE A 150 10.11 -11.86 -4.62
C ILE A 150 9.19 -13.08 -4.76
N GLU A 151 9.49 -13.93 -5.74
CA GLU A 151 8.70 -15.13 -6.07
C GLU A 151 8.91 -16.28 -5.08
N ASN A 152 9.95 -16.24 -4.25
CA ASN A 152 10.18 -17.28 -3.27
C ASN A 152 9.27 -17.08 -2.05
N LYS A 153 8.57 -18.16 -1.66
CA LYS A 153 7.62 -18.17 -0.53
C LYS A 153 8.30 -18.32 0.82
N ASP A 154 9.60 -18.66 0.87
CA ASP A 154 10.33 -18.84 2.11
C ASP A 154 10.40 -17.56 2.93
N ARG A 155 10.14 -17.68 4.24
CA ARG A 155 10.21 -16.57 5.19
C ARG A 155 11.64 -16.08 5.43
N ASN A 156 12.65 -16.90 5.16
CA ASN A 156 14.06 -16.52 5.26
C ASN A 156 14.40 -15.35 4.31
N HIS A 157 13.72 -15.25 3.15
CA HIS A 157 13.90 -14.11 2.23
C HIS A 157 13.40 -12.79 2.82
N VAL A 158 12.40 -12.83 3.71
CA VAL A 158 11.98 -11.63 4.45
C VAL A 158 13.07 -11.22 5.42
N ASP A 159 13.65 -12.19 6.15
CA ASP A 159 14.72 -11.90 7.10
C ASP A 159 15.96 -11.37 6.40
N PHE A 160 16.32 -11.93 5.23
CA PHE A 160 17.40 -11.43 4.38
C PHE A 160 17.14 -9.98 3.92
N LEU A 161 15.92 -9.71 3.44
CA LEU A 161 15.50 -8.38 2.99
C LEU A 161 15.59 -7.34 4.11
N LEU A 162 15.25 -7.73 5.34
CA LEU A 162 15.31 -6.87 6.52
C LEU A 162 16.74 -6.62 7.02
N SER A 163 17.62 -7.62 6.96
CA SER A 163 18.90 -7.58 7.68
C SER A 163 20.13 -7.43 6.79
N LYS A 164 20.02 -7.75 5.48
CA LYS A 164 21.18 -7.81 4.56
C LYS A 164 21.06 -6.88 3.35
N MET A 165 19.95 -6.13 3.21
CA MET A 165 19.69 -5.30 2.05
C MET A 165 19.80 -3.80 2.32
N LYS A 166 20.49 -3.40 3.40
CA LYS A 166 20.64 -2.00 3.82
C LYS A 166 21.26 -1.12 2.72
N ASP A 167 22.19 -1.66 1.95
CA ASP A 167 22.89 -0.91 0.89
C ASP A 167 22.11 -0.85 -0.43
N TYR A 168 20.96 -1.57 -0.52
CA TYR A 168 20.15 -1.69 -1.73
C TYR A 168 18.72 -1.18 -1.55
N ILE A 169 18.25 -1.03 -0.32
CA ILE A 169 16.89 -0.60 0.01
C ILE A 169 16.96 0.60 0.94
N ASP A 170 16.34 1.70 0.52
CA ASP A 170 16.33 2.95 1.28
C ASP A 170 15.32 2.92 2.42
N VAL A 171 14.15 2.29 2.17
CA VAL A 171 13.08 2.21 3.17
C VAL A 171 12.25 0.94 3.03
N ILE A 172 11.80 0.39 4.16
CA ILE A 172 10.85 -0.74 4.21
C ILE A 172 9.51 -0.27 4.76
N ILE A 173 8.44 -0.65 4.06
CA ILE A 173 7.06 -0.37 4.45
C ILE A 173 6.34 -1.70 4.72
N PRO A 174 6.14 -2.08 5.99
CA PRO A 174 5.33 -3.24 6.32
C PRO A 174 3.83 -2.91 6.28
N ARG A 175 3.02 -3.83 5.71
CA ARG A 175 1.56 -3.73 5.65
C ARG A 175 0.90 -5.06 6.00
N GLY A 176 0.62 -5.28 7.27
CA GLY A 176 0.03 -6.53 7.75
C GLY A 176 -0.37 -6.45 9.21
N GLY A 177 -0.57 -7.60 9.83
CA GLY A 177 -0.91 -7.71 11.25
C GLY A 177 0.23 -7.31 12.21
N LYS A 178 -0.13 -7.14 13.48
CA LYS A 178 0.81 -6.75 14.56
C LYS A 178 2.09 -7.60 14.58
N ASN A 179 1.97 -8.89 14.34
CA ASN A 179 3.11 -9.82 14.38
C ASN A 179 4.13 -9.53 13.26
N LEU A 180 3.66 -9.22 12.04
CA LEU A 180 4.54 -8.82 10.95
C LEU A 180 5.27 -7.53 11.28
N ILE A 181 4.53 -6.52 11.74
CA ILE A 181 5.10 -5.21 12.07
C ILE A 181 6.15 -5.33 13.19
N LYS A 182 5.83 -6.05 14.27
CA LYS A 182 6.78 -6.32 15.37
C LYS A 182 8.05 -7.03 14.87
N LYS A 183 7.88 -8.05 13.98
CA LYS A 183 9.03 -8.77 13.40
C LYS A 183 9.91 -7.83 12.57
N VAL A 184 9.31 -7.01 11.71
CA VAL A 184 10.02 -6.06 10.86
C VAL A 184 10.81 -5.07 11.71
N LEU A 185 10.18 -4.47 12.71
CA LEU A 185 10.85 -3.52 13.61
C LEU A 185 12.02 -4.12 14.39
N LYS A 186 11.86 -5.36 14.84
CA LYS A 186 12.92 -6.04 15.62
C LYS A 186 14.13 -6.44 14.76
N LYS A 187 13.91 -6.77 13.48
CA LYS A 187 14.94 -7.40 12.62
C LYS A 187 15.54 -6.47 11.57
N SER A 188 14.88 -5.36 11.26
CA SER A 188 15.32 -4.51 10.16
C SER A 188 16.52 -3.67 10.55
N THR A 189 17.52 -3.71 9.66
CA THR A 189 18.64 -2.76 9.63
C THR A 189 18.42 -1.62 8.65
N VAL A 190 17.34 -1.75 7.82
CA VAL A 190 16.89 -0.73 6.88
C VAL A 190 15.89 0.19 7.59
N SER A 191 15.85 1.47 7.22
CA SER A 191 14.84 2.43 7.73
C SER A 191 13.43 1.92 7.48
N ILE A 192 12.51 2.13 8.44
CA ILE A 192 11.14 1.64 8.36
C ILE A 192 10.17 2.82 8.41
N ILE A 193 9.19 2.81 7.50
CA ILE A 193 7.97 3.59 7.62
C ILE A 193 6.85 2.61 7.96
N GLY A 194 6.57 2.44 9.25
CA GLY A 194 5.56 1.51 9.75
C GLY A 194 4.34 2.23 10.29
N HIS A 195 3.16 1.63 10.09
CA HIS A 195 1.93 2.06 10.74
C HIS A 195 1.62 1.08 11.88
N TYR A 196 1.56 1.63 13.09
CA TYR A 196 1.09 0.91 14.26
C TYR A 196 -0.44 1.00 14.39
N GLU A 197 -0.96 0.80 15.57
CA GLU A 197 -2.37 1.01 15.87
C GLU A 197 -2.69 2.50 15.87
N GLY A 198 -3.78 2.88 15.21
CA GLY A 198 -4.37 4.19 15.35
C GLY A 198 -5.34 4.17 16.51
N LEU A 199 -5.13 4.98 17.53
CA LEU A 199 -6.11 5.26 18.57
C LEU A 199 -6.96 6.44 18.09
N CYS A 200 -8.06 6.14 17.41
CA CYS A 200 -8.90 7.17 16.80
C CYS A 200 -9.89 7.71 17.82
N HIS A 201 -9.90 9.03 18.00
CA HIS A 201 -10.76 9.73 18.93
C HIS A 201 -11.81 10.54 18.19
N VAL A 202 -13.02 10.61 18.72
CA VAL A 202 -14.05 11.59 18.35
C VAL A 202 -14.23 12.49 19.55
N TYR A 203 -14.04 13.80 19.36
CA TYR A 203 -14.31 14.80 20.38
C TYR A 203 -15.61 15.54 20.04
N ILE A 204 -16.52 15.62 20.99
CA ILE A 204 -17.75 16.39 20.90
C ILE A 204 -17.55 17.67 21.70
N ASP A 205 -17.52 18.78 20.98
CA ASP A 205 -17.41 20.12 21.55
C ASP A 205 -18.76 20.58 22.09
N LYS A 206 -18.74 21.47 23.10
CA LYS A 206 -19.94 22.08 23.73
C LYS A 206 -20.87 22.77 22.73
N GLU A 207 -20.34 23.27 21.63
CA GLU A 207 -21.12 23.95 20.58
C GLU A 207 -21.62 22.97 19.49
N ALA A 208 -21.32 21.67 19.59
CA ALA A 208 -21.76 20.67 18.60
C ALA A 208 -23.27 20.43 18.71
N SER A 209 -23.95 20.35 17.53
CA SER A 209 -25.36 19.91 17.54
C SER A 209 -25.43 18.43 17.89
N LEU A 210 -26.38 18.05 18.74
CA LEU A 210 -26.56 16.69 19.22
C LEU A 210 -26.78 15.68 18.06
N ASP A 211 -27.62 16.05 17.09
CA ASP A 211 -27.89 15.20 15.93
C ASP A 211 -26.64 14.93 15.08
N MET A 212 -25.80 15.92 14.88
CA MET A 212 -24.53 15.77 14.15
C MET A 212 -23.57 14.90 14.96
N ALA A 213 -23.43 15.14 16.27
CA ALA A 213 -22.58 14.38 17.16
C ALA A 213 -22.92 12.89 17.16
N ILE A 214 -24.21 12.54 17.27
CA ILE A 214 -24.71 11.16 17.20
C ILE A 214 -24.40 10.52 15.85
N LYS A 215 -24.70 11.20 14.74
CA LYS A 215 -24.47 10.68 13.37
C LYS A 215 -22.99 10.42 13.11
N ILE A 216 -22.12 11.35 13.46
CA ILE A 216 -20.66 11.22 13.27
C ILE A 216 -20.11 10.10 14.14
N THR A 217 -20.45 10.07 15.43
CA THR A 217 -19.97 9.04 16.37
C THR A 217 -20.41 7.65 15.92
N LYS A 218 -21.68 7.48 15.59
CA LYS A 218 -22.20 6.22 15.07
C LYS A 218 -21.49 5.81 13.77
N ASN A 219 -21.33 6.70 12.81
CA ASN A 219 -20.66 6.40 11.56
C ASN A 219 -19.17 6.07 11.76
N SER A 220 -18.45 6.84 12.56
CA SER A 220 -17.02 6.65 12.78
C SER A 220 -16.68 5.30 13.43
N LYS A 221 -17.59 4.75 14.26
CA LYS A 221 -17.42 3.42 14.87
C LYS A 221 -18.05 2.31 14.05
N MET A 222 -19.32 2.47 13.66
CA MET A 222 -20.17 1.36 13.21
C MET A 222 -20.07 1.07 11.72
N ARG A 223 -19.57 2.01 10.89
CA ARG A 223 -19.41 1.79 9.44
C ARG A 223 -18.55 0.58 9.12
N ASN A 224 -17.45 0.40 9.85
CA ASN A 224 -16.59 -0.78 9.77
C ASN A 224 -15.67 -0.84 10.99
N VAL A 225 -16.04 -1.63 11.97
CA VAL A 225 -15.32 -1.76 13.26
C VAL A 225 -13.92 -2.39 13.13
N SER A 226 -13.63 -3.03 12.04
CA SER A 226 -12.35 -3.76 11.84
C SER A 226 -11.25 -2.93 11.16
N ILE A 227 -11.51 -1.69 10.79
CA ILE A 227 -10.50 -0.81 10.20
C ILE A 227 -9.75 0.00 11.25
N CYS A 228 -8.49 0.31 10.98
CA CYS A 228 -7.64 1.12 11.85
C CYS A 228 -8.12 2.57 12.07
N GLY A 229 -9.07 3.04 11.27
CA GLY A 229 -9.68 4.37 11.39
C GLY A 229 -11.03 4.36 12.10
N ALA A 230 -11.50 3.22 12.64
CA ALA A 230 -12.70 3.18 13.46
C ALA A 230 -12.44 3.89 14.79
N ALA A 231 -13.40 4.72 15.25
CA ALA A 231 -13.26 5.40 16.54
C ALA A 231 -13.18 4.39 17.69
N GLU A 232 -12.24 4.61 18.60
CA GLU A 232 -12.06 3.80 19.80
C GLU A 232 -12.39 4.57 21.08
N THR A 233 -12.25 5.88 21.02
CA THR A 233 -12.50 6.75 22.16
C THR A 233 -13.48 7.85 21.78
N LEU A 234 -14.49 8.07 22.61
CA LEU A 234 -15.40 9.21 22.55
C LEU A 234 -15.06 10.15 23.70
N LEU A 235 -14.68 11.37 23.38
CA LEU A 235 -14.46 12.44 24.34
C LEU A 235 -15.61 13.43 24.22
N ILE A 236 -16.20 13.82 25.34
CA ILE A 236 -17.34 14.74 25.39
C ILE A 236 -16.96 15.90 26.30
N ASP A 237 -17.18 17.13 25.85
CA ASP A 237 -16.99 18.32 26.68
C ASP A 237 -17.92 18.26 27.90
N LYS A 238 -17.42 18.71 29.06
CA LYS A 238 -18.20 18.70 30.32
C LYS A 238 -19.45 19.58 30.28
N LYS A 239 -19.52 20.51 29.33
CA LYS A 239 -20.63 21.44 29.16
C LYS A 239 -21.65 20.99 28.10
N CYS A 240 -21.50 19.75 27.57
CA CYS A 240 -22.50 19.15 26.67
C CYS A 240 -23.69 18.62 27.46
#